data_7b30a4c18dc407c33b18a860e3294bc6
#
_entry.id   7b30a4c18dc407c33b18a860e3294bc6
#
_cell.length_a   1.000
_cell.length_b   1.000
_cell.length_c   1.000
_cell.angle_alpha   90.00
_cell.angle_beta   90.00
_cell.angle_gamma   90.00
#
_symmetry.space_group_name_H-M   'P 1'
#
loop_
_entity.id
_entity.type
_entity.pdbx_description
1 polymer ?
#
loop_
_entity_poly.entity_id
_entity_poly.type
_entity_poly.pdbx_seq_one_letter_code
_entity_poly.pdbx_strand_id
1 'polypeptide(L)'
;MKRTIIALACVALAGPALAQSLGEKTGVNSALGVAPSTADFVKQVAISDMFEIESSKLAQQKGNAQEKSFAQQMVTDHNKTSTELKGLVNDSKVQATLPTALDSSHQSKLDKLKSATGKDFSSDYNSYQVSAHEEAVSLFERYAKGGDNAALKDWAGKTLPALKHHLDMAKNLGKAPSVGQSK
;
A
#
# COMPACT_ATOMS: atom_id res chain seq x y z
N MET A 1 24.81 57.59 -18.22
CA MET A 1 24.26 56.86 -17.10
C MET A 1 23.83 55.46 -17.57
N LYS A 2 24.67 54.46 -17.33
CA LYS A 2 24.38 53.07 -17.73
C LYS A 2 23.73 52.36 -16.55
N ARG A 3 22.47 51.92 -16.68
CA ARG A 3 21.74 51.16 -15.65
C ARG A 3 22.04 49.66 -15.85
N THR A 4 22.81 49.08 -14.96
CA THR A 4 23.08 47.64 -14.92
C THR A 4 21.88 46.96 -14.22
N ILE A 5 21.12 46.15 -14.94
CA ILE A 5 20.06 45.33 -14.37
C ILE A 5 20.69 44.03 -13.94
N ILE A 6 20.78 43.80 -12.62
CA ILE A 6 21.18 42.51 -12.06
C ILE A 6 19.94 41.62 -12.05
N ALA A 7 19.89 40.65 -12.95
CA ALA A 7 18.87 39.60 -12.91
C ALA A 7 19.24 38.59 -11.79
N LEU A 8 18.46 38.60 -10.73
CA LEU A 8 18.56 37.62 -9.65
C LEU A 8 17.92 36.30 -10.14
N ALA A 9 18.75 35.35 -10.54
CA ALA A 9 18.28 34.00 -10.88
C ALA A 9 17.95 33.26 -9.59
N CYS A 10 16.65 33.13 -9.26
CA CYS A 10 16.18 32.23 -8.22
C CYS A 10 16.34 30.76 -8.72
N VAL A 11 17.44 30.13 -8.35
CA VAL A 11 17.59 28.68 -8.47
C VAL A 11 16.69 28.07 -7.40
N ALA A 12 15.53 27.60 -7.79
CA ALA A 12 14.70 26.76 -6.93
C ALA A 12 15.42 25.44 -6.75
N LEU A 13 16.06 25.23 -5.60
CA LEU A 13 16.55 23.93 -5.16
C LEU A 13 15.33 23.03 -4.94
N ALA A 14 14.97 22.26 -5.97
CA ALA A 14 14.06 21.13 -5.81
C ALA A 14 14.72 20.16 -4.82
N GLY A 15 14.22 20.15 -3.59
CA GLY A 15 14.81 19.40 -2.49
C GLY A 15 14.74 17.88 -2.70
N PRO A 16 15.43 17.09 -1.86
CA PRO A 16 15.53 15.63 -1.95
C PRO A 16 14.17 14.91 -1.93
N ALA A 17 13.11 15.55 -1.43
CA ALA A 17 11.75 14.98 -1.39
C ALA A 17 11.16 14.68 -2.77
N LEU A 18 11.42 15.50 -3.81
CA LEU A 18 10.94 15.23 -5.16
C LEU A 18 11.65 14.05 -5.81
N ALA A 19 12.94 13.91 -5.55
CA ALA A 19 13.74 12.80 -6.06
C ALA A 19 13.31 11.45 -5.43
N GLN A 20 12.95 11.42 -4.15
CA GLN A 20 12.43 10.24 -3.49
C GLN A 20 11.06 9.83 -4.05
N SER A 21 10.14 10.78 -4.26
CA SER A 21 8.83 10.53 -4.84
C SER A 21 8.92 9.90 -6.24
N LEU A 22 9.84 10.36 -7.08
CA LEU A 22 10.09 9.77 -8.40
C LEU A 22 10.64 8.34 -8.29
N GLY A 23 11.57 8.10 -7.37
CA GLY A 23 12.14 6.79 -7.11
C GLY A 23 11.09 5.76 -6.66
N GLU A 24 10.14 6.17 -5.84
CA GLU A 24 9.01 5.30 -5.44
C GLU A 24 8.09 4.99 -6.63
N LYS A 25 7.69 5.99 -7.41
CA LYS A 25 6.83 5.80 -8.58
C LYS A 25 7.42 4.87 -9.64
N THR A 26 8.73 4.88 -9.80
CA THR A 26 9.44 4.05 -10.80
C THR A 26 9.88 2.69 -10.25
N GLY A 27 9.69 2.41 -8.96
CA GLY A 27 10.15 1.20 -8.31
C GLY A 27 11.67 1.16 -8.04
N VAL A 28 12.42 2.21 -8.37
CA VAL A 28 13.88 2.26 -8.16
C VAL A 28 14.22 2.16 -6.68
N ASN A 29 13.51 2.87 -5.81
CA ASN A 29 13.74 2.79 -4.36
C ASN A 29 13.47 1.38 -3.82
N SER A 30 12.42 0.71 -4.33
CA SER A 30 12.12 -0.67 -3.95
C SER A 30 13.24 -1.62 -4.37
N ALA A 31 13.72 -1.50 -5.61
CA ALA A 31 14.81 -2.33 -6.13
C ALA A 31 16.13 -2.13 -5.38
N LEU A 32 16.40 -0.91 -4.89
CA LEU A 32 17.60 -0.57 -4.14
C LEU A 32 17.46 -0.74 -2.62
N GLY A 33 16.30 -1.14 -2.11
CA GLY A 33 16.04 -1.26 -0.68
C GLY A 33 16.01 0.09 0.06
N VAL A 34 15.82 1.21 -0.64
CA VAL A 34 15.78 2.55 -0.06
C VAL A 34 14.41 2.78 0.58
N ALA A 35 14.40 3.31 1.81
CA ALA A 35 13.17 3.67 2.48
C ALA A 35 12.48 4.86 1.76
N PRO A 36 11.14 4.84 1.62
CA PRO A 36 10.40 6.00 1.13
C PRO A 36 10.45 7.16 2.14
N SER A 37 10.13 8.37 1.68
CA SER A 37 9.85 9.48 2.60
C SER A 37 8.60 9.17 3.45
N THR A 38 8.49 9.81 4.63
CA THR A 38 7.28 9.73 5.46
C THR A 38 6.01 10.03 4.66
N ALA A 39 6.01 11.06 3.83
CA ALA A 39 4.84 11.43 3.04
C ALA A 39 4.48 10.37 1.99
N ASP A 40 5.47 9.79 1.31
CA ASP A 40 5.24 8.71 0.33
C ASP A 40 4.77 7.42 1.03
N PHE A 41 5.35 7.07 2.17
CA PHE A 41 4.91 5.91 2.96
C PHE A 41 3.45 6.04 3.37
N VAL A 42 3.07 7.14 4.03
CA VAL A 42 1.68 7.40 4.46
C VAL A 42 0.71 7.36 3.28
N LYS A 43 1.08 7.99 2.16
CA LYS A 43 0.26 8.00 0.95
C LYS A 43 0.04 6.60 0.39
N GLN A 44 1.11 5.81 0.24
CA GLN A 44 1.04 4.47 -0.33
C GLN A 44 0.23 3.53 0.56
N VAL A 45 0.47 3.55 1.88
CA VAL A 45 -0.29 2.74 2.84
C VAL A 45 -1.78 3.08 2.80
N ALA A 46 -2.14 4.37 2.83
CA ALA A 46 -3.54 4.76 2.82
C ALA A 46 -4.26 4.38 1.51
N ILE A 47 -3.59 4.50 0.35
CA ILE A 47 -4.16 4.07 -0.94
C ILE A 47 -4.31 2.54 -0.99
N SER A 48 -3.30 1.80 -0.53
CA SER A 48 -3.34 0.33 -0.45
C SER A 48 -4.49 -0.13 0.45
N ASP A 49 -4.61 0.40 1.66
CA ASP A 49 -5.70 0.05 2.58
C ASP A 49 -7.09 0.32 1.97
N MET A 50 -7.28 1.48 1.33
CA MET A 50 -8.54 1.78 0.64
C MET A 50 -8.84 0.75 -0.46
N PHE A 51 -7.84 0.37 -1.26
CA PHE A 51 -8.01 -0.64 -2.31
C PHE A 51 -8.33 -2.02 -1.72
N GLU A 52 -7.60 -2.43 -0.67
CA GLU A 52 -7.81 -3.72 0.00
C GLU A 52 -9.21 -3.82 0.60
N ILE A 53 -9.69 -2.78 1.27
CA ILE A 53 -11.03 -2.74 1.83
C ILE A 53 -12.09 -2.83 0.73
N GLU A 54 -12.00 -2.04 -0.33
CA GLU A 54 -13.03 -2.00 -1.37
C GLU A 54 -13.01 -3.26 -2.27
N SER A 55 -11.83 -3.76 -2.64
CA SER A 55 -11.71 -5.01 -3.40
C SER A 55 -12.20 -6.21 -2.60
N SER A 56 -11.92 -6.24 -1.29
CA SER A 56 -12.38 -7.32 -0.41
C SER A 56 -13.90 -7.26 -0.16
N LYS A 57 -14.51 -6.08 -0.08
CA LYS A 57 -15.99 -5.96 -0.07
C LYS A 57 -16.62 -6.57 -1.33
N LEU A 58 -16.00 -6.39 -2.50
CA LEU A 58 -16.45 -7.07 -3.73
C LEU A 58 -16.28 -8.59 -3.63
N ALA A 59 -15.18 -9.06 -3.07
CA ALA A 59 -14.94 -10.50 -2.91
C ALA A 59 -15.91 -11.15 -1.91
N GLN A 60 -16.35 -10.44 -0.88
CA GLN A 60 -17.42 -10.92 0.01
C GLN A 60 -18.75 -11.15 -0.74
N GLN A 61 -19.00 -10.40 -1.81
CA GLN A 61 -20.21 -10.54 -2.62
C GLN A 61 -20.06 -11.60 -3.72
N LYS A 62 -18.97 -11.55 -4.47
CA LYS A 62 -18.75 -12.28 -5.73
C LYS A 62 -17.84 -13.51 -5.61
N GLY A 63 -16.99 -13.55 -4.59
CA GLY A 63 -15.96 -14.57 -4.42
C GLY A 63 -16.50 -15.94 -4.04
N ASN A 64 -15.68 -16.96 -4.21
CA ASN A 64 -15.92 -18.29 -3.65
C ASN A 64 -15.77 -18.30 -2.12
N ALA A 65 -16.01 -19.43 -1.46
CA ALA A 65 -15.98 -19.53 0.00
C ALA A 65 -14.60 -19.15 0.61
N GLN A 66 -13.51 -19.55 -0.03
CA GLN A 66 -12.14 -19.25 0.42
C GLN A 66 -11.85 -17.74 0.29
N GLU A 67 -12.21 -17.15 -0.86
CA GLU A 67 -12.05 -15.71 -1.12
C GLU A 67 -12.90 -14.86 -0.18
N LYS A 68 -14.12 -15.28 0.13
CA LYS A 68 -14.99 -14.61 1.10
C LYS A 68 -14.42 -14.59 2.51
N SER A 69 -13.86 -15.73 2.96
CA SER A 69 -13.20 -15.83 4.27
C SER A 69 -11.96 -14.94 4.35
N PHE A 70 -11.10 -14.99 3.33
CA PHE A 70 -9.94 -14.10 3.23
C PHE A 70 -10.37 -12.64 3.22
N ALA A 71 -11.33 -12.28 2.40
CA ALA A 71 -11.83 -10.91 2.26
C ALA A 71 -12.40 -10.34 3.56
N GLN A 72 -13.06 -11.16 4.38
CA GLN A 72 -13.53 -10.73 5.70
C GLN A 72 -12.37 -10.34 6.61
N GLN A 73 -11.30 -11.13 6.61
CA GLN A 73 -10.07 -10.82 7.35
C GLN A 73 -9.45 -9.52 6.85
N MET A 74 -9.30 -9.36 5.52
CA MET A 74 -8.73 -8.16 4.90
C MET A 74 -9.50 -6.89 5.28
N VAL A 75 -10.83 -6.91 5.20
CA VAL A 75 -11.64 -5.75 5.61
C VAL A 75 -11.41 -5.40 7.08
N THR A 76 -11.33 -6.39 7.97
CA THR A 76 -11.11 -6.16 9.40
C THR A 76 -9.74 -5.55 9.65
N ASP A 77 -8.68 -6.16 9.12
CA ASP A 77 -7.31 -5.78 9.44
C ASP A 77 -6.92 -4.46 8.77
N HIS A 78 -7.32 -4.22 7.52
CA HIS A 78 -7.04 -2.97 6.81
C HIS A 78 -7.86 -1.77 7.33
N ASN A 79 -9.05 -1.98 7.90
CA ASN A 79 -9.72 -0.93 8.66
C ASN A 79 -8.97 -0.56 9.95
N LYS A 80 -8.38 -1.56 10.63
CA LYS A 80 -7.55 -1.33 11.80
C LYS A 80 -6.29 -0.53 11.44
N THR A 81 -5.54 -0.96 10.41
CA THR A 81 -4.33 -0.23 9.96
C THR A 81 -4.64 1.19 9.51
N SER A 82 -5.73 1.41 8.77
CA SER A 82 -6.21 2.74 8.39
C SER A 82 -6.52 3.63 9.59
N THR A 83 -7.14 3.06 10.64
CA THR A 83 -7.46 3.80 11.87
C THR A 83 -6.21 4.17 12.65
N GLU A 84 -5.27 3.25 12.77
CA GLU A 84 -3.98 3.47 13.44
C GLU A 84 -3.14 4.51 12.71
N LEU A 85 -3.02 4.42 11.38
CA LEU A 85 -2.31 5.39 10.56
C LEU A 85 -2.92 6.79 10.68
N LYS A 86 -4.26 6.88 10.62
CA LYS A 86 -4.99 8.14 10.82
C LYS A 86 -4.72 8.75 12.20
N GLY A 87 -4.68 7.92 13.25
CA GLY A 87 -4.32 8.35 14.59
C GLY A 87 -2.92 8.96 14.64
N LEU A 88 -1.91 8.27 14.06
CA LEU A 88 -0.52 8.74 14.02
C LEU A 88 -0.39 10.09 13.28
N VAL A 89 -1.13 10.28 12.18
CA VAL A 89 -1.12 11.54 11.42
C VAL A 89 -1.82 12.66 12.20
N ASN A 90 -2.98 12.39 12.81
CA ASN A 90 -3.75 13.40 13.54
C ASN A 90 -3.07 13.84 14.85
N ASP A 91 -2.33 12.96 15.52
CA ASP A 91 -1.58 13.29 16.75
C ASP A 91 -0.38 14.23 16.49
N SER A 92 -0.24 14.77 15.28
CA SER A 92 0.88 15.62 14.86
C SER A 92 2.26 14.99 15.01
N LYS A 93 2.30 13.68 15.25
CA LYS A 93 3.55 12.90 15.28
C LYS A 93 4.11 12.65 13.88
N VAL A 94 3.25 12.77 12.87
CA VAL A 94 3.55 12.53 11.46
C VAL A 94 3.04 13.71 10.64
N GLN A 95 3.97 14.42 9.99
CA GLN A 95 3.61 15.50 9.07
C GLN A 95 3.40 14.93 7.66
N ALA A 96 2.19 14.44 7.39
CA ALA A 96 1.79 13.93 6.09
C ALA A 96 0.29 14.16 5.88
N THR A 97 -0.12 14.18 4.60
CA THR A 97 -1.54 14.30 4.23
C THR A 97 -2.05 12.94 3.80
N LEU A 98 -3.17 12.51 4.39
CA LEU A 98 -3.86 11.29 3.98
C LEU A 98 -4.64 11.54 2.69
N PRO A 99 -4.47 10.70 1.65
CA PRO A 99 -5.31 10.76 0.47
C PRO A 99 -6.75 10.39 0.81
N THR A 100 -7.70 10.98 0.09
CA THR A 100 -9.14 10.75 0.27
C THR A 100 -9.75 9.89 -0.83
N ALA A 101 -8.93 9.51 -1.83
CA ALA A 101 -9.36 8.68 -2.96
C ALA A 101 -8.21 7.79 -3.44
N LEU A 102 -8.58 6.73 -4.16
CA LEU A 102 -7.63 5.88 -4.88
C LEU A 102 -6.90 6.68 -5.96
N ASP A 103 -5.69 6.29 -6.27
CA ASP A 103 -5.04 6.73 -7.50
C ASP A 103 -5.64 6.03 -8.73
N SER A 104 -5.27 6.50 -9.93
CA SER A 104 -5.82 5.99 -11.19
C SER A 104 -5.54 4.50 -11.42
N SER A 105 -4.41 3.99 -10.96
CA SER A 105 -4.04 2.58 -11.11
C SER A 105 -4.94 1.68 -10.24
N HIS A 106 -5.07 2.00 -8.96
CA HIS A 106 -5.92 1.24 -8.02
C HIS A 106 -7.40 1.38 -8.39
N GLN A 107 -7.83 2.57 -8.84
CA GLN A 107 -9.21 2.76 -9.33
C GLN A 107 -9.49 1.87 -10.55
N SER A 108 -8.57 1.79 -11.52
CA SER A 108 -8.74 0.93 -12.69
C SER A 108 -8.82 -0.55 -12.32
N LYS A 109 -7.99 -1.04 -11.39
CA LYS A 109 -8.05 -2.40 -10.86
C LYS A 109 -9.42 -2.67 -10.19
N LEU A 110 -9.89 -1.72 -9.38
CA LEU A 110 -11.18 -1.83 -8.68
C LEU A 110 -12.36 -1.86 -9.68
N ASP A 111 -12.33 -1.03 -10.71
CA ASP A 111 -13.38 -0.98 -11.74
C ASP A 111 -13.39 -2.27 -12.57
N LYS A 112 -12.23 -2.86 -12.84
CA LYS A 112 -12.13 -4.17 -13.45
C LYS A 112 -12.78 -5.25 -12.58
N LEU A 113 -12.51 -5.27 -11.27
CA LEU A 113 -13.16 -6.20 -10.34
C LEU A 113 -14.67 -6.00 -10.25
N LYS A 114 -15.15 -4.76 -10.31
CA LYS A 114 -16.60 -4.47 -10.31
C LYS A 114 -17.30 -5.10 -11.52
N SER A 115 -16.67 -5.09 -12.69
CA SER A 115 -17.24 -5.64 -13.92
C SER A 115 -17.04 -7.15 -14.07
N ALA A 116 -15.98 -7.72 -13.48
CA ALA A 116 -15.67 -9.15 -13.56
C ALA A 116 -16.64 -10.01 -12.74
N THR A 117 -16.85 -11.25 -13.20
CA THR A 117 -17.70 -12.24 -12.52
C THR A 117 -17.08 -13.65 -12.59
N GLY A 118 -17.49 -14.54 -11.69
CA GLY A 118 -17.08 -15.94 -11.71
C GLY A 118 -15.55 -16.12 -11.71
N LYS A 119 -15.04 -16.89 -12.63
CA LYS A 119 -13.60 -17.21 -12.72
C LYS A 119 -12.72 -16.01 -13.02
N ASP A 120 -13.22 -15.07 -13.82
CA ASP A 120 -12.46 -13.85 -14.16
C ASP A 120 -12.30 -12.96 -12.92
N PHE A 121 -13.36 -12.82 -12.11
CA PHE A 121 -13.27 -12.14 -10.83
C PHE A 121 -12.24 -12.80 -9.91
N SER A 122 -12.32 -14.12 -9.71
CA SER A 122 -11.40 -14.87 -8.86
C SER A 122 -9.95 -14.71 -9.32
N SER A 123 -9.69 -14.85 -10.63
CA SER A 123 -8.36 -14.69 -11.19
C SER A 123 -7.77 -13.31 -10.93
N ASP A 124 -8.53 -12.27 -11.22
CA ASP A 124 -8.09 -10.89 -11.04
C ASP A 124 -7.92 -10.55 -9.55
N TYR A 125 -8.91 -10.90 -8.70
CA TYR A 125 -8.85 -10.65 -7.27
C TYR A 125 -7.64 -11.31 -6.63
N ASN A 126 -7.43 -12.62 -6.86
CA ASN A 126 -6.32 -13.35 -6.28
C ASN A 126 -4.97 -12.79 -6.73
N SER A 127 -4.82 -12.44 -8.01
CA SER A 127 -3.61 -11.81 -8.54
C SER A 127 -3.34 -10.45 -7.90
N TYR A 128 -4.38 -9.62 -7.75
CA TYR A 128 -4.23 -8.29 -7.13
C TYR A 128 -3.89 -8.39 -5.65
N GLN A 129 -4.47 -9.34 -4.92
CA GLN A 129 -4.16 -9.57 -3.51
C GLN A 129 -2.70 -9.97 -3.32
N VAL A 130 -2.16 -10.86 -4.15
CA VAL A 130 -0.75 -11.25 -4.07
C VAL A 130 0.15 -10.04 -4.36
N SER A 131 -0.09 -9.31 -5.46
CA SER A 131 0.74 -8.17 -5.83
C SER A 131 0.71 -7.06 -4.77
N ALA A 132 -0.48 -6.72 -4.26
CA ALA A 132 -0.63 -5.66 -3.27
C ALA A 132 0.09 -5.99 -1.96
N HIS A 133 0.02 -7.25 -1.52
CA HIS A 133 0.71 -7.67 -0.30
C HIS A 133 2.23 -7.81 -0.50
N GLU A 134 2.72 -8.20 -1.69
CA GLU A 134 4.15 -8.17 -1.99
C GLU A 134 4.70 -6.74 -1.95
N GLU A 135 3.99 -5.78 -2.54
CA GLU A 135 4.32 -4.36 -2.49
C GLU A 135 4.26 -3.81 -1.06
N ALA A 136 3.22 -4.15 -0.29
CA ALA A 136 3.07 -3.71 1.10
C ALA A 136 4.17 -4.27 2.00
N VAL A 137 4.50 -5.56 1.91
CA VAL A 137 5.61 -6.16 2.67
C VAL A 137 6.93 -5.45 2.36
N SER A 138 7.26 -5.26 1.08
CA SER A 138 8.47 -4.53 0.68
C SER A 138 8.48 -3.09 1.22
N LEU A 139 7.37 -2.38 1.12
CA LEU A 139 7.22 -1.00 1.59
C LEU A 139 7.45 -0.89 3.10
N PHE A 140 6.78 -1.76 3.88
CA PHE A 140 6.87 -1.77 5.34
C PHE A 140 8.26 -2.23 5.83
N GLU A 141 8.89 -3.22 5.19
CA GLU A 141 10.26 -3.62 5.50
C GLU A 141 11.27 -2.48 5.32
N ARG A 142 11.19 -1.79 4.19
CA ARG A 142 12.08 -0.65 3.91
C ARG A 142 11.85 0.48 4.91
N TYR A 143 10.59 0.80 5.21
CA TYR A 143 10.28 1.88 6.14
C TYR A 143 10.62 1.53 7.59
N ALA A 144 10.34 0.32 8.04
CA ALA A 144 10.72 -0.14 9.38
C ALA A 144 12.24 -0.11 9.59
N LYS A 145 13.03 -0.34 8.53
CA LYS A 145 14.50 -0.30 8.59
C LYS A 145 15.05 1.13 8.53
N GLY A 146 14.58 1.94 7.59
CA GLY A 146 15.22 3.20 7.21
C GLY A 146 14.31 4.44 7.21
N GLY A 147 13.05 4.33 7.64
CA GLY A 147 12.13 5.46 7.70
C GLY A 147 12.61 6.58 8.61
N ASP A 148 12.26 7.80 8.27
CA ASP A 148 12.70 9.04 8.92
C ASP A 148 11.81 9.48 10.10
N ASN A 149 10.63 8.86 10.30
CA ASN A 149 9.74 9.12 11.43
C ASN A 149 9.73 7.94 12.40
N ALA A 150 10.16 8.14 13.65
CA ALA A 150 10.31 7.08 14.64
C ALA A 150 8.99 6.37 14.98
N ALA A 151 7.89 7.10 15.11
CA ALA A 151 6.59 6.52 15.44
C ALA A 151 6.06 5.61 14.31
N LEU A 152 6.21 6.04 13.05
CA LEU A 152 5.85 5.23 11.89
C LEU A 152 6.78 4.03 11.68
N LYS A 153 8.09 4.17 11.96
CA LYS A 153 9.02 3.04 11.91
C LYS A 153 8.60 1.93 12.87
N ASP A 154 8.30 2.30 14.11
CA ASP A 154 7.86 1.34 15.12
C ASP A 154 6.53 0.68 14.72
N TRP A 155 5.57 1.47 14.26
CA TRP A 155 4.28 0.97 13.77
C TRP A 155 4.46 0.06 12.54
N ALA A 156 5.29 0.44 11.58
CA ALA A 156 5.58 -0.40 10.40
C ALA A 156 6.19 -1.74 10.80
N GLY A 157 7.14 -1.75 11.72
CA GLY A 157 7.73 -2.98 12.25
C GLY A 157 6.71 -3.89 12.95
N LYS A 158 5.78 -3.31 13.71
CA LYS A 158 4.70 -4.05 14.41
C LYS A 158 3.63 -4.60 13.46
N THR A 159 3.36 -3.92 12.36
CA THR A 159 2.36 -4.31 11.36
C THR A 159 2.89 -5.36 10.39
N LEU A 160 4.18 -5.35 10.09
CA LEU A 160 4.82 -6.22 9.10
C LEU A 160 4.53 -7.73 9.24
N PRO A 161 4.50 -8.35 10.43
CA PRO A 161 4.14 -9.76 10.56
C PRO A 161 2.74 -10.09 10.04
N ALA A 162 1.76 -9.22 10.27
CA ALA A 162 0.40 -9.41 9.76
C ALA A 162 0.37 -9.35 8.23
N LEU A 163 1.07 -8.38 7.61
CA LEU A 163 1.17 -8.28 6.16
C LEU A 163 1.83 -9.50 5.51
N LYS A 164 2.86 -10.08 6.14
CA LYS A 164 3.48 -11.33 5.69
C LYS A 164 2.50 -12.50 5.76
N HIS A 165 1.72 -12.57 6.84
CA HIS A 165 0.67 -13.59 6.97
C HIS A 165 -0.41 -13.44 5.89
N HIS A 166 -0.86 -12.21 5.62
CA HIS A 166 -1.82 -11.94 4.54
C HIS A 166 -1.27 -12.34 3.17
N LEU A 167 0.01 -12.06 2.90
CA LEU A 167 0.67 -12.50 1.66
C LEU A 167 0.66 -14.02 1.51
N ASP A 168 0.96 -14.75 2.58
CA ASP A 168 0.93 -16.21 2.58
C ASP A 168 -0.49 -16.74 2.34
N MET A 169 -1.50 -16.11 2.94
CA MET A 169 -2.90 -16.43 2.69
C MET A 169 -3.29 -16.14 1.23
N ALA A 170 -2.93 -14.97 0.70
CA ALA A 170 -3.21 -14.56 -0.68
C ALA A 170 -2.60 -15.54 -1.70
N LYS A 171 -1.35 -15.97 -1.49
CA LYS A 171 -0.68 -16.99 -2.33
C LYS A 171 -1.35 -18.36 -2.33
N ASN A 172 -2.22 -18.60 -1.36
CA ASN A 172 -2.98 -19.86 -1.27
C ASN A 172 -4.43 -19.73 -1.78
N LEU A 173 -4.88 -18.52 -2.14
CA LEU A 173 -6.18 -18.33 -2.78
C LEU A 173 -6.25 -19.12 -4.10
N GLY A 174 -7.34 -19.84 -4.31
CA GLY A 174 -7.54 -20.66 -5.52
C GLY A 174 -6.78 -21.98 -5.54
N LYS A 175 -5.95 -22.30 -4.54
CA LYS A 175 -5.36 -23.62 -4.39
C LYS A 175 -6.36 -24.54 -3.69
N ALA A 176 -6.46 -25.79 -4.15
CA ALA A 176 -7.23 -26.79 -3.42
C ALA A 176 -6.71 -26.90 -1.98
N PRO A 177 -7.58 -27.07 -0.96
CA PRO A 177 -7.13 -27.34 0.39
C PRO A 177 -6.16 -28.54 0.35
N SER A 178 -4.95 -28.35 0.89
CA SER A 178 -4.06 -29.49 1.10
C SER A 178 -4.76 -30.41 2.09
N VAL A 179 -5.30 -31.52 1.58
CA VAL A 179 -5.82 -32.59 2.44
C VAL A 179 -4.61 -33.08 3.23
N GLY A 180 -4.56 -32.68 4.51
CA GLY A 180 -3.53 -33.14 5.41
C GLY A 180 -3.54 -34.64 5.37
N GLN A 181 -2.43 -35.25 4.93
CA GLN A 181 -2.20 -36.66 5.14
C GLN A 181 -2.08 -36.88 6.65
N SER A 182 -3.21 -37.21 7.27
CA SER A 182 -3.19 -37.83 8.58
C SER A 182 -2.51 -39.20 8.44
N LYS A 183 -1.25 -39.27 8.87
CA LYS A 183 -0.60 -40.55 9.20
C LYS A 183 -0.98 -40.93 10.60
#